data_8a9a111d5ec7f73096e38fd9c1abbc59
#
_entry.id   8a9a111d5ec7f73096e38fd9c1abbc59
#
_cell.length_a   1.000
_cell.length_b   1.000
_cell.length_c   1.000
_cell.angle_alpha   90.00
_cell.angle_beta   90.00
_cell.angle_gamma   90.00
#
_symmetry.space_group_name_H-M   'P 1'
#
loop_
_entity.id
_entity.type
_entity.pdbx_description
1 polymer ?
#
loop_
_entity_poly.entity_id
_entity_poly.type
_entity_poly.pdbx_seq_one_letter_code
_entity_poly.pdbx_strand_id
1 'polypeptide(L)' 'MKKALVIPLTDKELQEVYRILIDRDKDAAWDFLNEYARAPLHNVMTGG' A
#
# COMPACT_ATOMS: atom_id res chain seq x y z
N MET A 1 -8.46 16.36 11.47
CA MET A 1 -8.44 16.59 10.02
C MET A 1 -8.05 15.31 9.28
N LYS A 2 -8.79 14.96 8.24
CA LYS A 2 -8.50 13.73 7.49
C LYS A 2 -7.38 13.97 6.50
N LYS A 3 -6.49 12.99 6.38
CA LYS A 3 -5.44 12.98 5.38
C LYS A 3 -5.66 11.79 4.45
N ALA A 4 -5.14 11.89 3.24
CA ALA A 4 -5.27 10.82 2.26
C ALA A 4 -3.90 10.24 1.93
N LEU A 5 -3.85 8.91 1.79
CA LEU A 5 -2.68 8.22 1.30
C LEU A 5 -3.02 7.67 -0.08
N VAL A 6 -2.27 8.11 -1.08
CA VAL A 6 -2.47 7.66 -2.47
C VAL A 6 -1.23 6.90 -2.91
N ILE A 7 -1.42 5.67 -3.37
CA ILE A 7 -0.35 4.81 -3.85
C ILE A 7 -0.63 4.48 -5.32
N PRO A 8 0.13 5.06 -6.26
CA PRO A 8 -0.06 4.74 -7.67
C PRO A 8 0.41 3.33 -7.98
N LEU A 9 -0.45 2.54 -8.59
CA LEU A 9 -0.16 1.16 -8.94
C LEU A 9 -0.55 0.89 -10.39
N THR A 10 0.20 0.00 -11.03
CA THR A 10 -0.16 -0.51 -12.34
C THR A 10 -1.35 -1.47 -12.22
N ASP A 11 -1.97 -1.81 -13.34
CA ASP A 11 -3.07 -2.77 -13.34
C ASP A 11 -2.64 -4.11 -12.76
N LYS A 12 -1.44 -4.54 -13.09
CA LYS A 12 -0.89 -5.80 -12.56
C LYS A 12 -0.73 -5.75 -11.04
N GLU A 13 -0.24 -4.64 -10.54
CA GLU A 13 -0.06 -4.44 -9.10
C GLU A 13 -1.41 -4.37 -8.37
N LEU A 14 -2.40 -3.75 -8.99
CA LEU A 14 -3.75 -3.72 -8.44
C LEU A 14 -4.34 -5.12 -8.32
N GLN A 15 -4.12 -5.96 -9.32
CA GLN A 15 -4.57 -7.35 -9.29
C GLN A 15 -3.89 -8.13 -8.16
N GLU A 16 -2.62 -7.88 -7.95
CA GLU A 16 -1.87 -8.52 -6.86
C GLU A 16 -2.42 -8.13 -5.49
N VAL A 17 -2.72 -6.84 -5.29
CA VAL A 17 -3.33 -6.36 -4.05
C VAL A 17 -4.69 -7.04 -3.83
N TYR A 18 -5.48 -7.16 -4.89
CA TYR A 18 -6.78 -7.80 -4.79
C TYR A 18 -6.65 -9.27 -4.38
N ARG A 19 -5.70 -9.98 -4.97
CA ARG A 19 -5.39 -11.37 -4.60
C ARG A 19 -5.01 -11.48 -3.13
N ILE A 20 -4.13 -10.57 -2.66
CA ILE A 20 -3.71 -10.55 -1.26
C ILE A 20 -4.91 -10.43 -0.32
N LEU A 21 -5.85 -9.56 -0.66
CA LEU A 21 -7.05 -9.37 0.16
C LEU A 21 -7.93 -10.61 0.18
N ILE A 22 -8.13 -11.23 -0.98
CA ILE A 22 -8.99 -12.43 -1.07
C ILE A 22 -8.36 -13.60 -0.33
N ASP A 23 -7.06 -13.80 -0.51
CA ASP A 23 -6.35 -14.92 0.10
C ASP A 23 -5.98 -14.70 1.55
N ARG A 24 -6.17 -13.48 2.05
CA ARG A 24 -5.75 -13.09 3.40
C ARG A 24 -4.26 -13.40 3.63
N ASP A 25 -3.45 -13.09 2.63
CA ASP A 25 -2.02 -13.39 2.64
C ASP A 25 -1.29 -12.31 3.44
N LYS A 26 -1.10 -12.58 4.72
CA LYS A 26 -0.52 -11.61 5.65
C LYS A 26 0.92 -11.24 5.29
N ASP A 27 1.70 -12.22 4.88
CA ASP A 27 3.10 -11.99 4.55
C ASP A 27 3.23 -11.13 3.30
N ALA A 28 2.43 -11.45 2.27
CA ALA A 28 2.43 -10.66 1.05
C ALA A 28 1.89 -9.25 1.30
N ALA A 29 0.90 -9.11 2.19
CA ALA A 29 0.37 -7.81 2.56
C ALA A 29 1.45 -6.96 3.25
N TRP A 30 2.22 -7.55 4.14
CA TRP A 30 3.31 -6.85 4.79
C TRP A 30 4.37 -6.42 3.79
N ASP A 31 4.75 -7.32 2.88
CA ASP A 31 5.73 -7.00 1.83
C ASP A 31 5.24 -5.86 0.94
N PHE A 32 3.95 -5.88 0.59
CA PHE A 32 3.36 -4.82 -0.20
C PHE A 32 3.44 -3.48 0.52
N LEU A 33 3.04 -3.44 1.78
CA LEU A 33 3.08 -2.20 2.55
C LEU A 33 4.51 -1.68 2.68
N ASN A 34 5.46 -2.56 2.93
CA ASN A 34 6.85 -2.17 3.08
C ASN A 34 7.45 -1.64 1.78
N GLU A 35 7.04 -2.18 0.65
CA GLU A 35 7.60 -1.79 -0.65
C GLU A 35 6.89 -0.57 -1.25
N TYR A 36 5.56 -0.52 -1.19
CA TYR A 36 4.80 0.50 -1.91
C TYR A 36 4.25 1.60 -1.04
N ALA A 37 3.91 1.31 0.20
CA ALA A 37 3.27 2.29 1.07
C ALA A 37 4.23 3.02 1.99
N ARG A 38 5.41 2.47 2.21
CA ARG A 38 6.35 3.01 3.20
C ARG A 38 6.72 4.46 2.93
N ALA A 39 7.19 4.76 1.72
CA ALA A 39 7.62 6.10 1.39
C ALA A 39 6.47 7.10 1.33
N PRO A 40 5.35 6.80 0.64
CA PRO A 40 4.21 7.72 0.67
C PRO A 40 3.66 7.95 2.06
N LEU A 41 3.59 6.91 2.88
CA LEU A 41 3.09 7.04 4.24
C LEU A 41 4.03 7.91 5.08
N HIS A 42 5.33 7.68 4.96
CA HIS A 42 6.32 8.49 5.66
C HIS A 42 6.15 9.98 5.33
N ASN A 43 5.96 10.28 4.04
CA ASN A 43 5.75 11.66 3.61
C ASN A 43 4.50 12.28 4.23
N VAL A 44 3.41 11.50 4.30
CA VAL A 44 2.17 11.98 4.92
C VAL A 44 2.36 12.24 6.41
N MET A 45 3.09 11.37 7.09
CA MET A 45 3.29 11.47 8.53
C MET A 45 4.25 12.59 8.92
N THR A 46 5.26 12.87 8.09
CA THR A 46 6.29 13.85 8.42
C THR A 46 6.20 15.14 7.62
N GLY A 47 5.54 15.09 6.48
CA GLY A 47 5.54 16.19 5.54
C GLY A 47 4.65 17.36 5.94
N GLY A 48 3.93 17.17 6.92
CA GLY A 48 3.10 18.27 7.36
C GLY A 48 2.16 18.80 6.31
#